data_4fe39c6fc1db6b22178d2ea2446b8a4b
#
_entry.id   4fe39c6fc1db6b22178d2ea2446b8a4b
#
_cell.length_a   1.000
_cell.length_b   1.000
_cell.length_c   1.000
_cell.angle_alpha   90.00
_cell.angle_beta   90.00
_cell.angle_gamma   90.00
#
_symmetry.space_group_name_H-M   'P 1'
#
loop_
_entity.id
_entity.type
_entity.pdbx_description
1 polymer ?
#
loop_
_entity_poly.entity_id
_entity_poly.type
_entity_poly.pdbx_seq_one_letter_code
_entity_poly.pdbx_strand_id
1 'polypeptide(L)'
;MDFTLSKYQQLLVALQQQGYQFITFEQYCDKVVKSEVLPTQYIIMRHDVEAVPENSLVFAQIEHELGIKASYYFRVVPKSNQPEYIQQIAALGHEIGYHYEDMTICQGDVEQAYAHFQKQLQHFRQFYPVRTICMHGAPTSKWDGKELWKHYDYHALGVIGEPYFDVDFSQVFYLTDTGRCWDGYKVSVRDKIPWTDTRSLFEIRYLYIKMNG
;
A
#
# COMPACT_ATOMS: atom_id res chain seq x y z
N MET A 1 18.50 -14.89 9.36
CA MET A 1 17.68 -13.65 9.51
C MET A 1 16.99 -13.42 8.17
N ASP A 2 15.65 -13.42 8.13
CA ASP A 2 14.90 -13.49 6.87
C ASP A 2 14.56 -12.11 6.27
N PHE A 3 14.62 -11.05 7.09
CA PHE A 3 14.33 -9.68 6.68
C PHE A 3 15.63 -8.89 6.48
N THR A 4 16.31 -9.11 5.35
CA THR A 4 17.48 -8.37 4.89
C THR A 4 17.29 -7.94 3.45
N LEU A 5 17.94 -6.86 3.01
CA LEU A 5 17.88 -6.38 1.62
C LEU A 5 18.26 -7.47 0.61
N SER A 6 19.29 -8.27 0.92
CA SER A 6 19.69 -9.39 0.06
C SER A 6 18.59 -10.46 -0.08
N LYS A 7 17.89 -10.79 1.02
CA LYS A 7 16.76 -11.73 0.98
C LYS A 7 15.56 -11.14 0.25
N TYR A 8 15.31 -9.84 0.43
CA TYR A 8 14.30 -9.14 -0.31
C TYR A 8 14.55 -9.21 -1.83
N GLN A 9 15.76 -8.83 -2.27
CA GLN A 9 16.15 -8.92 -3.69
C GLN A 9 16.01 -10.36 -4.24
N GLN A 10 16.46 -11.37 -3.47
CA GLN A 10 16.31 -12.78 -3.86
C GLN A 10 14.84 -13.18 -4.01
N LEU A 11 13.95 -12.72 -3.13
CA LEU A 11 12.51 -12.96 -3.22
C LEU A 11 11.93 -12.36 -4.50
N LEU A 12 12.23 -11.08 -4.80
CA LEU A 12 11.74 -10.41 -6.01
C LEU A 12 12.17 -11.14 -7.28
N VAL A 13 13.45 -11.50 -7.37
CA VAL A 13 13.99 -12.25 -8.51
C VAL A 13 13.32 -13.62 -8.65
N ALA A 14 13.13 -14.34 -7.55
CA ALA A 14 12.46 -15.65 -7.58
C ALA A 14 11.01 -15.54 -8.06
N LEU A 15 10.28 -14.50 -7.62
CA LEU A 15 8.90 -14.27 -8.06
C LEU A 15 8.84 -13.91 -9.56
N GLN A 16 9.75 -13.10 -10.08
CA GLN A 16 9.85 -12.82 -11.51
C GLN A 16 10.15 -14.10 -12.32
N GLN A 17 11.06 -14.95 -11.82
CA GLN A 17 11.39 -16.24 -12.47
C GLN A 17 10.20 -17.21 -12.48
N GLN A 18 9.28 -17.11 -11.54
CA GLN A 18 8.03 -17.86 -11.53
C GLN A 18 6.95 -17.26 -12.45
N GLY A 19 7.23 -16.17 -13.16
CA GLY A 19 6.34 -15.56 -14.11
C GLY A 19 5.39 -14.50 -13.53
N TYR A 20 5.57 -14.11 -12.28
CA TYR A 20 4.76 -13.03 -11.69
C TYR A 20 5.12 -11.66 -12.31
N GLN A 21 4.10 -10.89 -12.63
CA GLN A 21 4.23 -9.51 -13.04
C GLN A 21 3.92 -8.59 -11.86
N PHE A 22 4.83 -7.66 -11.56
CA PHE A 22 4.59 -6.66 -10.53
C PHE A 22 3.81 -5.49 -11.13
N ILE A 23 2.72 -5.13 -10.48
CA ILE A 23 1.89 -3.99 -10.85
C ILE A 23 1.67 -3.10 -9.63
N THR A 24 1.52 -1.80 -9.83
CA THR A 24 1.14 -0.89 -8.75
C THR A 24 -0.34 -1.05 -8.43
N PHE A 25 -0.76 -0.60 -7.25
CA PHE A 25 -2.17 -0.62 -6.89
C PHE A 25 -2.99 0.32 -7.79
N GLU A 26 -2.43 1.45 -8.21
CA GLU A 26 -3.04 2.34 -9.19
C GLU A 26 -3.28 1.63 -10.53
N GLN A 27 -2.30 0.87 -11.03
CA GLN A 27 -2.46 0.08 -12.26
C GLN A 27 -3.54 -1.01 -12.11
N TYR A 28 -3.59 -1.64 -10.95
CA TYR A 28 -4.66 -2.60 -10.65
C TYR A 28 -6.03 -1.94 -10.70
N CYS A 29 -6.22 -0.84 -9.97
CA CYS A 29 -7.49 -0.10 -9.95
C CYS A 29 -7.90 0.41 -11.34
N ASP A 30 -6.96 0.99 -12.10
CA ASP A 30 -7.24 1.44 -13.47
C ASP A 30 -7.74 0.31 -14.36
N LYS A 31 -7.13 -0.87 -14.27
CA LYS A 31 -7.59 -2.04 -15.06
C LYS A 31 -8.96 -2.54 -14.63
N VAL A 32 -9.22 -2.59 -13.32
CA VAL A 32 -10.53 -3.01 -12.80
C VAL A 32 -11.62 -2.03 -13.23
N VAL A 33 -11.41 -0.73 -13.06
CA VAL A 33 -12.39 0.31 -13.46
C VAL A 33 -12.67 0.28 -14.97
N LYS A 34 -11.64 0.05 -15.79
CA LYS A 34 -11.78 -0.02 -17.26
C LYS A 34 -12.21 -1.39 -17.76
N SER A 35 -12.43 -2.37 -16.88
CA SER A 35 -12.70 -3.77 -17.24
C SER A 35 -11.63 -4.36 -18.17
N GLU A 36 -10.37 -3.93 -18.00
CA GLU A 36 -9.21 -4.46 -18.73
C GLU A 36 -8.72 -5.76 -18.12
N VAL A 37 -8.11 -6.59 -18.92
CA VAL A 37 -7.57 -7.88 -18.47
C VAL A 37 -6.35 -7.66 -17.57
N LEU A 38 -6.41 -8.21 -16.36
CA LEU A 38 -5.26 -8.29 -15.45
C LEU A 38 -4.29 -9.37 -15.94
N PRO A 39 -2.99 -9.28 -15.61
CA PRO A 39 -2.05 -10.36 -15.90
C PRO A 39 -2.51 -11.69 -15.29
N THR A 40 -2.15 -12.81 -15.91
CA THR A 40 -2.53 -14.14 -15.44
C THR A 40 -1.92 -14.51 -14.08
N GLN A 41 -0.78 -13.89 -13.77
CA GLN A 41 -0.13 -13.97 -12.46
C GLN A 41 0.42 -12.57 -12.14
N TYR A 42 0.02 -11.99 -11.02
CA TYR A 42 0.50 -10.67 -10.64
C TYR A 42 0.72 -10.51 -9.14
N ILE A 43 1.54 -9.52 -8.82
CA ILE A 43 1.80 -9.08 -7.45
C ILE A 43 1.53 -7.58 -7.38
N ILE A 44 0.70 -7.19 -6.42
CA ILE A 44 0.60 -5.80 -5.97
C ILE A 44 1.56 -5.65 -4.80
N MET A 45 2.66 -4.91 -5.02
CA MET A 45 3.64 -4.61 -3.98
C MET A 45 3.30 -3.26 -3.36
N ARG A 46 3.08 -3.25 -2.03
CA ARG A 46 2.78 -2.05 -1.25
C ARG A 46 3.80 -1.85 -0.15
N HIS A 47 4.28 -0.63 0.00
CA HIS A 47 5.13 -0.16 1.09
C HIS A 47 4.40 0.91 1.91
N ASP A 48 4.26 0.69 3.21
CA ASP A 48 3.76 1.68 4.15
C ASP A 48 4.96 2.40 4.77
N VAL A 49 5.16 3.66 4.37
CA VAL A 49 6.30 4.47 4.83
C VAL A 49 5.94 5.12 6.17
N GLU A 50 6.33 4.46 7.25
CA GLU A 50 5.91 4.82 8.61
C GLU A 50 6.77 5.93 9.23
N ALA A 51 8.10 5.82 9.17
CA ALA A 51 8.98 6.69 9.94
C ALA A 51 10.39 6.93 9.37
N VAL A 52 10.89 6.12 8.46
CA VAL A 52 12.27 6.18 7.97
C VAL A 52 12.27 6.05 6.44
N PRO A 53 11.89 7.11 5.71
CA PRO A 53 11.73 7.06 4.25
C PRO A 53 13.05 6.78 3.50
N GLU A 54 14.20 6.97 4.15
CA GLU A 54 15.51 6.56 3.62
C GLU A 54 15.54 5.05 3.33
N ASN A 55 14.98 4.23 4.22
CA ASN A 55 14.91 2.79 4.02
C ASN A 55 14.00 2.47 2.83
N SER A 56 12.86 3.15 2.73
CA SER A 56 11.93 2.97 1.63
C SER A 56 12.55 3.34 0.28
N LEU A 57 13.41 4.36 0.23
CA LEU A 57 14.17 4.70 -0.97
C LEU A 57 15.13 3.57 -1.38
N VAL A 58 15.79 2.89 -0.42
CA VAL A 58 16.64 1.73 -0.73
C VAL A 58 15.84 0.58 -1.33
N PHE A 59 14.63 0.30 -0.81
CA PHE A 59 13.74 -0.69 -1.42
C PHE A 59 13.33 -0.28 -2.83
N ALA A 60 12.96 0.98 -3.03
CA ALA A 60 12.56 1.52 -4.33
C ALA A 60 13.69 1.44 -5.38
N GLN A 61 14.94 1.66 -4.97
CA GLN A 61 16.10 1.50 -5.84
C GLN A 61 16.30 0.04 -6.28
N ILE A 62 16.22 -0.93 -5.35
CA ILE A 62 16.32 -2.36 -5.66
C ILE A 62 15.20 -2.77 -6.64
N GLU A 63 13.98 -2.34 -6.39
CA GLU A 63 12.84 -2.65 -7.26
C GLU A 63 13.01 -2.04 -8.65
N HIS A 64 13.43 -0.77 -8.71
CA HIS A 64 13.71 -0.09 -9.97
C HIS A 64 14.79 -0.79 -10.80
N GLU A 65 15.90 -1.22 -10.16
CA GLU A 65 16.98 -1.97 -10.82
C GLU A 65 16.49 -3.30 -11.40
N LEU A 66 15.47 -3.91 -10.80
CA LEU A 66 14.82 -5.15 -11.26
C LEU A 66 13.67 -4.88 -12.27
N GLY A 67 13.42 -3.62 -12.62
CA GLY A 67 12.31 -3.24 -13.49
C GLY A 67 10.92 -3.39 -12.85
N ILE A 68 10.87 -3.44 -11.52
CA ILE A 68 9.64 -3.56 -10.73
C ILE A 68 9.12 -2.17 -10.37
N LYS A 69 7.79 -2.01 -10.41
CA LYS A 69 7.09 -0.85 -9.86
C LYS A 69 6.23 -1.29 -8.67
N ALA A 70 6.26 -0.49 -7.61
CA ALA A 70 5.50 -0.71 -6.39
C ALA A 70 4.75 0.56 -5.98
N SER A 71 3.88 0.45 -4.99
CA SER A 71 3.08 1.55 -4.44
C SER A 71 3.61 1.92 -3.05
N TYR A 72 3.98 3.18 -2.86
CA TYR A 72 4.54 3.74 -1.63
C TYR A 72 3.57 4.72 -0.99
N TYR A 73 3.06 4.38 0.20
CA TYR A 73 2.07 5.18 0.93
C TYR A 73 2.73 5.95 2.06
N PHE A 74 2.68 7.27 1.98
CA PHE A 74 3.29 8.17 2.95
C PHE A 74 2.26 8.75 3.92
N ARG A 75 2.61 8.78 5.21
CA ARG A 75 1.85 9.46 6.25
C ARG A 75 2.14 10.96 6.26
N VAL A 76 1.25 11.75 6.84
CA VAL A 76 1.44 13.22 6.99
C VAL A 76 2.37 13.61 8.15
N VAL A 77 2.78 12.64 8.95
CA VAL A 77 3.69 12.90 10.08
C VAL A 77 5.10 13.27 9.60
N PRO A 78 5.82 14.18 10.29
CA PRO A 78 7.13 14.67 9.81
C PRO A 78 8.17 13.57 9.56
N LYS A 79 8.08 12.45 10.26
CA LYS A 79 8.98 11.30 10.09
C LYS A 79 8.81 10.57 8.77
N SER A 80 7.61 10.61 8.18
CA SER A 80 7.29 9.98 6.90
C SER A 80 7.21 11.01 5.78
N ASN A 81 6.56 12.16 6.03
CA ASN A 81 6.32 13.22 5.04
C ASN A 81 7.61 14.04 4.79
N GLN A 82 8.50 13.47 4.02
CA GLN A 82 9.76 14.13 3.62
C GLN A 82 9.79 14.26 2.10
N PRO A 83 9.54 15.47 1.56
CA PRO A 83 9.40 15.71 0.12
C PRO A 83 10.55 15.18 -0.74
N GLU A 84 11.77 15.23 -0.22
CA GLU A 84 12.96 14.76 -0.90
C GLU A 84 12.86 13.27 -1.26
N TYR A 85 12.46 12.42 -0.31
CA TYR A 85 12.33 10.97 -0.54
C TYR A 85 11.11 10.64 -1.39
N ILE A 86 9.99 11.35 -1.17
CA ILE A 86 8.76 11.19 -1.98
C ILE A 86 9.09 11.43 -3.46
N GLN A 87 9.79 12.53 -3.76
CA GLN A 87 10.17 12.88 -5.13
C GLN A 87 11.17 11.89 -5.74
N GLN A 88 12.15 11.42 -4.98
CA GLN A 88 13.10 10.43 -5.45
C GLN A 88 12.43 9.09 -5.77
N ILE A 89 11.55 8.61 -4.92
CA ILE A 89 10.80 7.36 -5.13
C ILE A 89 9.86 7.51 -6.34
N ALA A 90 9.18 8.64 -6.49
CA ALA A 90 8.36 8.95 -7.67
C ALA A 90 9.20 8.99 -8.96
N ALA A 91 10.41 9.57 -8.92
CA ALA A 91 11.32 9.67 -10.07
C ALA A 91 11.84 8.29 -10.52
N LEU A 92 11.90 7.29 -9.63
CA LEU A 92 12.19 5.90 -9.97
C LEU A 92 11.01 5.19 -10.67
N GLY A 93 9.85 5.85 -10.78
CA GLY A 93 8.67 5.36 -11.49
C GLY A 93 7.71 4.55 -10.62
N HIS A 94 7.84 4.62 -9.29
CA HIS A 94 6.90 4.03 -8.35
C HIS A 94 5.67 4.91 -8.16
N GLU A 95 4.57 4.29 -7.76
CA GLU A 95 3.36 4.99 -7.34
C GLU A 95 3.55 5.60 -5.95
N ILE A 96 3.07 6.82 -5.77
CA ILE A 96 2.96 7.48 -4.47
C ILE A 96 1.49 7.59 -4.08
N GLY A 97 1.16 7.15 -2.87
CA GLY A 97 -0.16 7.24 -2.29
C GLY A 97 -0.17 7.92 -0.92
N TYR A 98 -1.35 8.28 -0.45
CA TYR A 98 -1.55 8.84 0.87
C TYR A 98 -1.92 7.76 1.88
N HIS A 99 -1.06 7.55 2.91
CA HIS A 99 -1.32 6.66 4.04
C HIS A 99 -2.10 7.41 5.13
N TYR A 100 -3.42 7.44 4.99
CA TYR A 100 -4.29 8.32 5.76
C TYR A 100 -4.59 7.80 7.18
N GLU A 101 -4.63 8.75 8.14
CA GLU A 101 -4.95 8.50 9.55
C GLU A 101 -5.79 9.64 10.16
N ASP A 102 -6.53 10.35 9.32
CA ASP A 102 -7.22 11.61 9.63
C ASP A 102 -8.24 11.46 10.76
N MET A 103 -8.95 10.33 10.83
CA MET A 103 -9.86 10.04 11.95
C MET A 103 -9.12 9.97 13.30
N THR A 104 -7.88 9.50 13.30
CA THR A 104 -7.03 9.50 14.51
C THR A 104 -6.55 10.90 14.85
N ILE A 105 -6.07 11.64 13.86
CA ILE A 105 -5.56 13.03 14.04
C ILE A 105 -6.67 13.94 14.54
N CYS A 106 -7.86 13.84 13.98
CA CYS A 106 -9.02 14.66 14.35
C CYS A 106 -9.88 14.04 15.46
N GLN A 107 -9.36 13.05 16.18
CA GLN A 107 -10.00 12.45 17.37
C GLN A 107 -11.44 11.99 17.13
N GLY A 108 -11.73 11.50 15.92
CA GLY A 108 -13.03 10.96 15.53
C GLY A 108 -14.05 11.99 15.05
N ASP A 109 -13.67 13.26 14.95
CA ASP A 109 -14.51 14.26 14.30
C ASP A 109 -14.47 14.05 12.79
N VAL A 110 -15.56 13.58 12.24
CA VAL A 110 -15.68 13.17 10.84
C VAL A 110 -15.54 14.36 9.86
N GLU A 111 -16.12 15.51 10.21
CA GLU A 111 -16.06 16.71 9.35
C GLU A 111 -14.64 17.29 9.31
N GLN A 112 -14.00 17.40 10.48
CA GLN A 112 -12.61 17.84 10.55
C GLN A 112 -11.67 16.84 9.88
N ALA A 113 -11.89 15.53 10.04
CA ALA A 113 -11.10 14.49 9.40
C ALA A 113 -11.21 14.56 7.88
N TYR A 114 -12.41 14.78 7.33
CA TYR A 114 -12.59 14.94 5.88
C TYR A 114 -11.90 16.19 5.34
N ALA A 115 -12.06 17.33 6.01
CA ALA A 115 -11.38 18.58 5.62
C ALA A 115 -9.85 18.44 5.70
N HIS A 116 -9.34 17.77 6.75
CA HIS A 116 -7.92 17.47 6.90
C HIS A 116 -7.44 16.55 5.78
N PHE A 117 -8.15 15.47 5.50
CA PHE A 117 -7.84 14.54 4.42
C PHE A 117 -7.73 15.25 3.06
N GLN A 118 -8.71 16.08 2.71
CA GLN A 118 -8.68 16.83 1.45
C GLN A 118 -7.42 17.70 1.35
N LYS A 119 -7.07 18.41 2.42
CA LYS A 119 -5.87 19.25 2.48
C LYS A 119 -4.61 18.42 2.29
N GLN A 120 -4.49 17.27 2.96
CA GLN A 120 -3.31 16.40 2.87
C GLN A 120 -3.20 15.70 1.52
N LEU A 121 -4.31 15.28 0.94
CA LEU A 121 -4.33 14.74 -0.41
C LEU A 121 -3.79 15.76 -1.43
N GLN A 122 -4.19 17.04 -1.31
CA GLN A 122 -3.66 18.11 -2.16
C GLN A 122 -2.17 18.39 -1.89
N HIS A 123 -1.70 18.22 -0.65
CA HIS A 123 -0.28 18.32 -0.33
C HIS A 123 0.52 17.24 -1.06
N PHE A 124 0.13 15.95 -0.99
CA PHE A 124 0.83 14.88 -1.70
C PHE A 124 0.75 15.03 -3.23
N ARG A 125 -0.34 15.59 -3.74
CA ARG A 125 -0.52 15.87 -5.18
C ARG A 125 0.45 16.91 -5.74
N GLN A 126 1.17 17.64 -4.90
CA GLN A 126 2.28 18.50 -5.35
C GLN A 126 3.51 17.71 -5.79
N PHE A 127 3.65 16.46 -5.34
CA PHE A 127 4.82 15.61 -5.63
C PHE A 127 4.52 14.53 -6.68
N TYR A 128 3.28 14.04 -6.69
CA TYR A 128 2.82 12.96 -7.56
C TYR A 128 1.29 13.09 -7.78
N PRO A 129 0.74 12.74 -8.94
CA PRO A 129 -0.70 12.77 -9.17
C PRO A 129 -1.43 11.66 -8.40
N VAL A 130 -1.44 11.76 -7.07
CA VAL A 130 -1.98 10.74 -6.16
C VAL A 130 -3.43 10.42 -6.51
N ARG A 131 -3.67 9.13 -6.83
CA ARG A 131 -4.98 8.57 -7.19
C ARG A 131 -5.41 7.41 -6.30
N THR A 132 -4.50 6.88 -5.48
CA THR A 132 -4.83 5.84 -4.51
C THR A 132 -4.47 6.26 -3.09
N ILE A 133 -5.19 5.71 -2.14
CA ILE A 133 -5.00 5.95 -0.71
C ILE A 133 -4.95 4.61 0.01
N CYS A 134 -4.42 4.61 1.22
CA CYS A 134 -4.42 3.43 2.06
C CYS A 134 -4.51 3.82 3.53
N MET A 135 -5.38 3.17 4.29
CA MET A 135 -5.54 3.44 5.70
C MET A 135 -4.31 3.03 6.51
N HIS A 136 -3.82 3.96 7.36
CA HIS A 136 -2.86 3.61 8.41
C HIS A 136 -3.56 2.83 9.54
N GLY A 137 -3.03 1.67 9.90
CA GLY A 137 -3.62 0.76 10.87
C GLY A 137 -3.78 1.33 12.28
N ALA A 138 -2.92 2.30 12.68
CA ALA A 138 -2.93 3.01 13.96
C ALA A 138 -3.37 2.13 15.16
N PRO A 139 -2.61 1.08 15.54
CA PRO A 139 -3.08 0.04 16.46
C PRO A 139 -3.42 0.55 17.87
N THR A 140 -2.86 1.69 18.27
CA THR A 140 -3.12 2.36 19.55
C THR A 140 -4.30 3.33 19.50
N SER A 141 -4.82 3.64 18.32
CA SER A 141 -5.98 4.52 18.15
C SER A 141 -7.28 3.76 18.38
N LYS A 142 -8.24 4.40 19.04
CA LYS A 142 -9.61 3.89 19.12
C LYS A 142 -10.44 4.18 17.86
N TRP A 143 -9.93 5.04 16.97
CA TRP A 143 -10.62 5.48 15.76
C TRP A 143 -10.18 4.63 14.56
N ASP A 144 -11.14 4.12 13.80
CA ASP A 144 -10.88 3.43 12.53
C ASP A 144 -10.94 4.44 11.38
N GLY A 145 -9.87 4.54 10.59
CA GLY A 145 -9.82 5.47 9.45
C GLY A 145 -10.90 5.21 8.42
N LYS A 146 -11.35 3.96 8.28
CA LYS A 146 -12.42 3.57 7.33
C LYS A 146 -13.78 4.18 7.65
N GLU A 147 -14.03 4.60 8.91
CA GLU A 147 -15.28 5.25 9.30
C GLU A 147 -15.53 6.53 8.50
N LEU A 148 -14.46 7.23 8.05
CA LEU A 148 -14.57 8.42 7.21
C LEU A 148 -15.39 8.16 5.94
N TRP A 149 -15.19 7.00 5.33
CA TRP A 149 -15.81 6.62 4.06
C TRP A 149 -17.23 6.06 4.19
N LYS A 150 -17.75 5.99 5.39
CA LYS A 150 -19.20 5.79 5.61
C LYS A 150 -20.02 7.08 5.41
N HIS A 151 -19.34 8.23 5.51
CA HIS A 151 -19.97 9.55 5.43
C HIS A 151 -19.64 10.29 4.12
N TYR A 152 -18.51 9.96 3.51
CA TYR A 152 -17.99 10.62 2.31
C TYR A 152 -17.54 9.59 1.27
N ASP A 153 -17.52 10.01 0.02
CA ASP A 153 -17.02 9.21 -1.10
C ASP A 153 -15.63 9.72 -1.53
N TYR A 154 -14.59 8.89 -1.39
CA TYR A 154 -13.25 9.25 -1.84
C TYR A 154 -13.16 9.35 -3.37
N HIS A 155 -14.03 8.67 -4.12
CA HIS A 155 -14.05 8.77 -5.58
C HIS A 155 -14.38 10.21 -6.04
N ALA A 156 -15.20 10.95 -5.28
CA ALA A 156 -15.50 12.36 -5.55
C ALA A 156 -14.25 13.26 -5.51
N LEU A 157 -13.16 12.79 -4.88
CA LEU A 157 -11.88 13.47 -4.82
C LEU A 157 -10.89 13.01 -5.91
N GLY A 158 -11.35 12.20 -6.87
CA GLY A 158 -10.49 11.63 -7.92
C GLY A 158 -9.56 10.51 -7.42
N VAL A 159 -9.86 9.92 -6.28
CA VAL A 159 -9.22 8.70 -5.79
C VAL A 159 -9.92 7.50 -6.42
N ILE A 160 -9.15 6.57 -6.97
CA ILE A 160 -9.68 5.41 -7.70
C ILE A 160 -9.59 4.11 -6.91
N GLY A 161 -8.94 4.13 -5.75
CA GLY A 161 -8.86 2.92 -4.94
C GLY A 161 -8.27 3.12 -3.55
N GLU A 162 -8.78 2.26 -2.66
CA GLU A 162 -8.35 2.05 -1.29
C GLU A 162 -8.30 0.53 -1.04
N PRO A 163 -7.15 -0.07 -0.67
CA PRO A 163 -6.98 -1.52 -0.67
C PRO A 163 -8.00 -2.30 0.16
N TYR A 164 -8.48 -1.76 1.28
CA TYR A 164 -9.44 -2.44 2.14
C TYR A 164 -10.86 -2.49 1.56
N PHE A 165 -11.16 -1.67 0.54
CA PHE A 165 -12.46 -1.62 -0.12
C PHE A 165 -12.40 -2.18 -1.55
N ASP A 166 -11.28 -1.97 -2.26
CA ASP A 166 -11.19 -2.19 -3.71
C ASP A 166 -10.36 -3.42 -4.09
N VAL A 167 -9.80 -4.17 -3.13
CA VAL A 167 -9.16 -5.47 -3.39
C VAL A 167 -10.08 -6.60 -2.93
N ASP A 168 -10.41 -7.50 -3.84
CA ASP A 168 -11.11 -8.73 -3.48
C ASP A 168 -10.12 -9.75 -2.89
N PHE A 169 -9.95 -9.69 -1.58
CA PHE A 169 -9.07 -10.61 -0.85
C PHE A 169 -9.58 -12.07 -0.82
N SER A 170 -10.75 -12.38 -1.34
CA SER A 170 -11.16 -13.75 -1.60
C SER A 170 -10.41 -14.37 -2.79
N GLN A 171 -9.90 -13.54 -3.68
CA GLN A 171 -9.15 -13.94 -4.87
C GLN A 171 -7.65 -13.70 -4.74
N VAL A 172 -7.23 -12.71 -3.96
CA VAL A 172 -5.85 -12.26 -3.83
C VAL A 172 -5.26 -12.74 -2.51
N PHE A 173 -4.12 -13.42 -2.59
CA PHE A 173 -3.40 -13.89 -1.41
C PHE A 173 -2.64 -12.71 -0.75
N TYR A 174 -2.87 -12.47 0.53
CA TYR A 174 -2.25 -11.37 1.26
C TYR A 174 -1.04 -11.84 2.08
N LEU A 175 0.09 -11.19 1.89
CA LEU A 175 1.29 -11.34 2.71
C LEU A 175 1.68 -10.02 3.34
N THR A 176 2.22 -10.05 4.55
CA THR A 176 2.76 -8.87 5.24
C THR A 176 3.98 -9.24 6.06
N ASP A 177 4.89 -8.30 6.25
CA ASP A 177 6.04 -8.40 7.15
C ASP A 177 5.74 -7.89 8.57
N THR A 178 4.49 -7.54 8.86
CA THR A 178 4.07 -7.03 10.16
C THR A 178 4.48 -8.00 11.28
N GLY A 179 5.21 -7.48 12.27
CA GLY A 179 5.72 -8.28 13.38
C GLY A 179 6.90 -9.19 13.00
N ARG A 180 7.57 -8.93 11.87
CA ARG A 180 8.68 -9.76 11.32
C ARG A 180 8.30 -11.20 11.08
N CYS A 181 7.07 -11.42 10.63
CA CYS A 181 6.57 -12.72 10.18
C CYS A 181 5.64 -12.53 8.98
N TRP A 182 5.73 -13.44 8.01
CA TRP A 182 5.04 -13.31 6.72
C TRP A 182 3.52 -13.48 6.80
N ASP A 183 2.98 -14.05 7.87
CA ASP A 183 1.54 -14.25 8.02
C ASP A 183 0.84 -13.14 8.81
N GLY A 184 1.57 -12.33 9.58
CA GLY A 184 1.08 -11.16 10.33
C GLY A 184 -0.16 -11.34 11.22
N TYR A 185 -0.85 -12.48 11.10
CA TYR A 185 -2.18 -12.72 11.64
C TYR A 185 -2.27 -12.56 13.15
N LYS A 186 -1.22 -12.94 13.90
CA LYS A 186 -1.18 -12.86 15.36
C LYS A 186 -0.83 -11.47 15.88
N VAL A 187 -0.18 -10.66 15.09
CA VAL A 187 0.39 -9.37 15.49
C VAL A 187 -0.30 -8.18 14.84
N SER A 188 -0.97 -8.36 13.71
CA SER A 188 -1.76 -7.31 13.08
C SER A 188 -3.11 -7.15 13.78
N VAL A 189 -3.44 -5.92 14.16
CA VAL A 189 -4.72 -5.58 14.81
C VAL A 189 -5.81 -5.33 13.77
N ARG A 190 -5.49 -4.71 12.64
CA ARG A 190 -6.46 -4.25 11.63
C ARG A 190 -6.25 -4.82 10.23
N ASP A 191 -5.07 -5.33 9.92
CA ASP A 191 -4.80 -6.03 8.65
C ASP A 191 -5.31 -7.49 8.70
N LYS A 192 -6.47 -7.70 9.34
CA LYS A 192 -7.11 -9.01 9.39
C LYS A 192 -8.00 -9.16 8.19
N ILE A 193 -7.53 -9.92 7.23
CA ILE A 193 -8.34 -10.40 6.12
C ILE A 193 -8.98 -11.71 6.57
N PRO A 194 -10.27 -11.95 6.27
CA PRO A 194 -10.90 -13.22 6.53
C PRO A 194 -10.13 -14.31 5.75
N TRP A 195 -9.23 -14.98 6.42
CA TRP A 195 -8.40 -15.97 5.80
C TRP A 195 -9.06 -17.36 5.92
N THR A 196 -9.48 -17.88 4.81
CA THR A 196 -9.91 -19.29 4.66
C THR A 196 -9.25 -19.94 3.47
N ASP A 197 -8.11 -19.42 3.02
CA ASP A 197 -7.47 -19.93 1.83
C ASP A 197 -6.77 -21.27 2.12
N THR A 198 -7.31 -22.33 1.55
CA THR A 198 -6.76 -23.70 1.60
C THR A 198 -5.92 -24.01 0.36
N ARG A 199 -5.70 -23.06 -0.55
CA ARG A 199 -4.93 -23.25 -1.77
C ARG A 199 -3.47 -23.53 -1.42
N SER A 200 -2.87 -24.44 -2.16
CA SER A 200 -1.41 -24.61 -2.10
C SER A 200 -0.70 -23.39 -2.71
N LEU A 201 0.55 -23.15 -2.29
CA LEU A 201 1.36 -22.04 -2.86
C LEU A 201 1.48 -22.12 -4.38
N PHE A 202 1.35 -23.31 -4.99
CA PHE A 202 1.38 -23.51 -6.44
C PHE A 202 0.10 -23.06 -7.16
N GLU A 203 -1.01 -22.87 -6.43
CA GLU A 203 -2.29 -22.45 -6.97
C GLU A 203 -2.49 -20.93 -6.84
N ILE A 204 -1.63 -20.25 -6.08
CA ILE A 204 -1.70 -18.80 -5.89
C ILE A 204 -1.23 -18.11 -7.16
N ARG A 205 -2.11 -17.31 -7.76
CA ARG A 205 -1.81 -16.52 -8.97
C ARG A 205 -1.75 -15.03 -8.70
N TYR A 206 -2.40 -14.57 -7.63
CA TYR A 206 -2.54 -13.17 -7.31
C TYR A 206 -2.08 -12.91 -5.89
N LEU A 207 -1.07 -12.06 -5.72
CA LEU A 207 -0.52 -11.71 -4.43
C LEU A 207 -0.67 -10.21 -4.17
N TYR A 208 -0.94 -9.90 -2.94
CA TYR A 208 -0.80 -8.55 -2.38
C TYR A 208 0.24 -8.62 -1.26
N ILE A 209 1.36 -7.96 -1.44
CA ILE A 209 2.46 -7.97 -0.48
C ILE A 209 2.58 -6.58 0.14
N LYS A 210 2.39 -6.52 1.47
CA LYS A 210 2.58 -5.31 2.26
C LYS A 210 3.91 -5.37 3.00
N MET A 211 4.71 -4.34 2.84
CA MET A 211 5.97 -4.12 3.55
C MET A 211 5.87 -2.86 4.41
N ASN A 212 6.42 -2.93 5.63
CA ASN A 212 6.58 -1.76 6.48
C ASN A 212 8.02 -1.24 6.31
N GLY A 213 8.12 -0.04 5.77
CA GLY A 213 9.39 0.61 5.49
C GLY A 213 10.04 1.26 6.72
#